data_a974e11aceb2af02527731ef7e42877a
#
_entry.id   a974e11aceb2af02527731ef7e42877a
#
_cell.length_a   1.000
_cell.length_b   1.000
_cell.length_c   1.000
_cell.angle_alpha   90.00
_cell.angle_beta   90.00
_cell.angle_gamma   90.00
#
_symmetry.space_group_name_H-M   'P 1'
#
loop_
_entity.id
_entity.type
_entity.pdbx_description
1 polymer ?
#
loop_
_entity_poly.entity_id
_entity_poly.type
_entity_poly.pdbx_seq_one_letter_code
_entity_poly.pdbx_strand_id
1 'polypeptide(L)'
;QVIDGRGWRSGASIERREMPQWFLRITDYCEELLSDLDDLDWPEPVKIMQRNWIGRSEGVEIVFEVVDSSQQLTVYTTRPDTLFGATYMALAPEHPLIQPLAEKNKEVQAFLDKVKLQAVSEEALEKMEKVGIPLGLEAINPINGNKIPIWAANFILMSYGTGAIMSVPAHDQRDYDFAKKYKLPIQPVIVPNKPGLEHDFNESAFTQLGTLINSNKFDGMDSEEAIEAIGSELEQQEKGKKVINYRLRDWLISRQRYWGAPIPMLTDENGDIFPERDENLPVELPENVSFSGVQSPIKSMKEFIESVDPISNEIYQRETDT
;
A
#
# COMPACT_ATOMS: atom_id res chain seq x y z
N GLN A 1 5.75 4.77 20.30
CA GLN A 1 6.40 5.97 20.84
C GLN A 1 5.60 7.25 20.58
N VAL A 2 4.42 7.12 20.02
CA VAL A 2 3.44 8.18 19.78
C VAL A 2 2.22 7.88 20.65
N ILE A 3 1.78 8.85 21.44
CA ILE A 3 0.58 8.78 22.27
C ILE A 3 -0.27 10.00 21.90
N ASP A 4 -1.52 9.78 21.51
CA ASP A 4 -2.47 10.83 21.11
C ASP A 4 -1.91 11.83 20.07
N GLY A 5 -1.23 11.29 19.05
CA GLY A 5 -0.62 12.11 17.99
C GLY A 5 0.61 12.92 18.41
N ARG A 6 1.15 12.66 19.59
CA ARG A 6 2.32 13.36 20.13
C ARG A 6 3.45 12.39 20.49
N GLY A 7 4.67 12.85 20.33
CA GLY A 7 5.84 12.12 20.80
C GLY A 7 5.82 11.96 22.32
N TRP A 8 5.86 10.74 22.82
CA TRP A 8 5.72 10.45 24.26
C TRP A 8 6.76 11.11 25.16
N ARG A 9 7.95 11.42 24.62
CA ARG A 9 9.02 12.12 25.36
C ARG A 9 8.97 13.63 25.19
N SER A 10 8.76 14.10 23.96
CA SER A 10 8.89 15.52 23.63
C SER A 10 7.56 16.29 23.74
N GLY A 11 6.42 15.59 23.73
CA GLY A 11 5.09 16.23 23.62
C GLY A 11 4.85 16.93 22.27
N ALA A 12 5.82 16.87 21.35
CA ALA A 12 5.71 17.47 20.02
C ALA A 12 4.62 16.79 19.21
N SER A 13 3.86 17.53 18.41
CA SER A 13 2.93 16.97 17.45
C SER A 13 3.69 16.16 16.39
N ILE A 14 3.14 15.00 16.02
CA ILE A 14 3.72 14.13 15.01
C ILE A 14 3.04 14.41 13.69
N GLU A 15 3.83 14.62 12.65
CA GLU A 15 3.36 14.78 11.27
C GLU A 15 3.95 13.67 10.40
N ARG A 16 3.18 13.20 9.43
CA ARG A 16 3.68 12.35 8.37
C ARG A 16 4.38 13.23 7.35
N ARG A 17 5.58 12.81 6.95
CA ARG A 17 6.35 13.45 5.86
C ARG A 17 6.93 12.37 4.97
N GLU A 18 6.93 12.63 3.69
CA GLU A 18 7.72 11.86 2.73
C GLU A 18 9.18 12.30 2.85
N MET A 19 10.05 11.32 2.94
CA MET A 19 11.49 11.52 3.06
C MET A 19 12.21 10.48 2.20
N PRO A 20 13.25 10.86 1.45
CA PRO A 20 14.14 9.89 0.84
C PRO A 20 14.83 9.10 1.95
N GLN A 21 14.87 7.79 1.83
CA GLN A 21 15.45 6.88 2.82
C GLN A 21 16.04 5.65 2.14
N TRP A 22 17.00 5.02 2.80
CA TRP A 22 17.65 3.82 2.31
C TRP A 22 16.95 2.56 2.80
N PHE A 23 16.75 1.64 1.86
CA PHE A 23 16.18 0.32 2.11
C PHE A 23 17.07 -0.77 1.55
N LEU A 24 17.20 -1.87 2.26
CA LEU A 24 17.70 -3.12 1.70
C LEU A 24 16.54 -3.83 1.00
N ARG A 25 16.73 -4.18 -0.26
CA ARG A 25 15.71 -4.81 -1.11
C ARG A 25 15.59 -6.30 -0.78
N ILE A 26 15.12 -6.59 0.44
CA ILE A 26 14.93 -7.97 0.91
C ILE A 26 13.76 -8.67 0.21
N THR A 27 12.88 -7.91 -0.43
CA THR A 27 11.75 -8.46 -1.20
C THR A 27 12.19 -9.24 -2.43
N ASP A 28 13.37 -8.96 -2.99
CA ASP A 28 13.94 -9.72 -4.10
C ASP A 28 14.24 -11.20 -3.74
N TYR A 29 14.34 -11.49 -2.43
CA TYR A 29 14.61 -12.83 -1.91
C TYR A 29 13.35 -13.59 -1.44
N CYS A 30 12.15 -13.05 -1.63
CA CYS A 30 10.92 -13.63 -1.10
C CYS A 30 10.68 -15.08 -1.56
N GLU A 31 10.88 -15.38 -2.85
CA GLU A 31 10.70 -16.73 -3.38
C GLU A 31 11.76 -17.70 -2.83
N GLU A 32 13.02 -17.27 -2.79
CA GLU A 32 14.12 -18.06 -2.22
C GLU A 32 13.86 -18.35 -0.74
N LEU A 33 13.49 -17.33 0.05
CA LEU A 33 13.14 -17.49 1.46
C LEU A 33 11.97 -18.44 1.68
N LEU A 34 10.97 -18.45 0.80
CA LEU A 34 9.82 -19.35 0.90
C LEU A 34 10.21 -20.79 0.58
N SER A 35 11.03 -21.01 -0.47
CA SER A 35 11.49 -22.34 -0.86
C SER A 35 12.40 -22.96 0.19
N ASP A 36 13.33 -22.17 0.74
CA ASP A 36 14.29 -22.64 1.73
C ASP A 36 13.66 -23.03 3.07
N LEU A 37 12.46 -22.51 3.38
CA LEU A 37 11.71 -22.93 4.57
C LEU A 37 11.41 -24.45 4.58
N ASP A 38 11.27 -25.06 3.40
CA ASP A 38 10.92 -26.48 3.31
C ASP A 38 12.12 -27.37 3.73
N ASP A 39 13.34 -26.92 3.47
CA ASP A 39 14.57 -27.61 3.78
C ASP A 39 15.05 -27.42 5.23
N LEU A 40 14.46 -26.49 5.98
CA LEU A 40 14.83 -26.23 7.36
C LEU A 40 14.21 -27.25 8.33
N ASP A 41 14.99 -27.74 9.29
CA ASP A 41 14.50 -28.56 10.40
C ASP A 41 13.91 -27.66 11.51
N TRP A 42 12.89 -26.87 11.14
CA TRP A 42 12.16 -26.00 12.07
C TRP A 42 10.79 -26.56 12.41
N PRO A 43 10.26 -26.27 13.61
CA PRO A 43 8.88 -26.59 13.93
C PRO A 43 7.89 -25.99 12.94
N GLU A 44 6.91 -26.78 12.50
CA GLU A 44 5.93 -26.35 11.48
C GLU A 44 5.21 -25.04 11.82
N PRO A 45 4.81 -24.76 13.11
CA PRO A 45 4.23 -23.46 13.44
C PRO A 45 5.15 -22.26 13.11
N VAL A 46 6.47 -22.42 13.24
CA VAL A 46 7.45 -21.38 12.90
C VAL A 46 7.51 -21.17 11.39
N LYS A 47 7.54 -22.26 10.61
CA LYS A 47 7.49 -22.18 9.13
C LYS A 47 6.23 -21.47 8.66
N ILE A 48 5.07 -21.79 9.25
CA ILE A 48 3.79 -21.12 8.94
C ILE A 48 3.86 -19.63 9.27
N MET A 49 4.43 -19.26 10.43
CA MET A 49 4.61 -17.85 10.80
C MET A 49 5.49 -17.11 9.78
N GLN A 50 6.59 -17.72 9.30
CA GLN A 50 7.46 -17.13 8.29
C GLN A 50 6.74 -16.98 6.95
N ARG A 51 6.05 -18.03 6.47
CA ARG A 51 5.23 -17.95 5.24
C ARG A 51 4.19 -16.84 5.33
N ASN A 52 3.50 -16.72 6.46
CA ASN A 52 2.52 -15.65 6.68
C ASN A 52 3.16 -14.27 6.76
N TRP A 53 4.38 -14.15 7.29
CA TRP A 53 5.12 -12.90 7.36
C TRP A 53 5.57 -12.44 5.97
N ILE A 54 6.10 -13.33 5.15
CA ILE A 54 6.45 -13.07 3.75
C ILE A 54 5.18 -12.75 2.96
N GLY A 55 4.10 -13.53 3.18
CA GLY A 55 2.77 -13.25 2.71
C GLY A 55 2.66 -13.17 1.19
N ARG A 56 3.17 -14.22 0.50
CA ARG A 56 3.01 -14.38 -0.94
C ARG A 56 1.53 -14.49 -1.30
N SER A 57 1.09 -13.68 -2.22
CA SER A 57 -0.28 -13.71 -2.74
C SER A 57 -0.28 -13.59 -4.27
N GLU A 58 -1.05 -14.44 -4.92
CA GLU A 58 -1.31 -14.37 -6.36
C GLU A 58 -2.62 -13.63 -6.58
N GLY A 59 -2.62 -12.71 -7.53
CA GLY A 59 -3.80 -11.90 -7.82
C GLY A 59 -3.70 -11.21 -9.18
N VAL A 60 -4.61 -10.28 -9.40
CA VAL A 60 -4.68 -9.51 -10.65
C VAL A 60 -4.64 -8.03 -10.32
N GLU A 61 -3.74 -7.32 -10.98
CA GLU A 61 -3.84 -5.87 -11.11
C GLU A 61 -4.87 -5.54 -12.19
N ILE A 62 -5.83 -4.70 -11.87
CA ILE A 62 -6.95 -4.34 -12.75
C ILE A 62 -6.95 -2.84 -12.94
N VAL A 63 -7.06 -2.39 -14.18
CA VAL A 63 -7.06 -0.98 -14.56
C VAL A 63 -8.49 -0.50 -14.77
N PHE A 64 -8.87 0.51 -13.99
CA PHE A 64 -10.14 1.23 -14.11
C PHE A 64 -9.90 2.61 -14.71
N GLU A 65 -10.60 2.95 -15.76
CA GLU A 65 -10.57 4.29 -16.37
C GLU A 65 -11.45 5.25 -15.57
N VAL A 66 -10.95 6.45 -15.30
CA VAL A 66 -11.75 7.51 -14.67
C VAL A 66 -12.54 8.23 -15.75
N VAL A 67 -13.87 8.33 -15.55
CA VAL A 67 -14.79 8.94 -16.53
C VAL A 67 -14.41 10.42 -16.75
N ASP A 68 -14.46 10.85 -18.02
CA ASP A 68 -14.13 12.22 -18.46
C ASP A 68 -12.71 12.69 -18.05
N SER A 69 -11.79 11.74 -17.90
CA SER A 69 -10.39 11.99 -17.54
C SER A 69 -9.44 11.07 -18.32
N SER A 70 -8.19 11.46 -18.45
CA SER A 70 -7.11 10.58 -18.94
C SER A 70 -6.47 9.73 -17.82
N GLN A 71 -6.97 9.84 -16.60
CA GLN A 71 -6.42 9.14 -15.44
C GLN A 71 -6.95 7.71 -15.35
N GLN A 72 -6.11 6.83 -14.83
CA GLN A 72 -6.43 5.45 -14.57
C GLN A 72 -6.15 5.12 -13.11
N LEU A 73 -6.94 4.22 -12.55
CA LEU A 73 -6.76 3.67 -11.21
C LEU A 73 -6.45 2.19 -11.34
N THR A 74 -5.29 1.78 -10.87
CA THR A 74 -4.92 0.37 -10.79
C THR A 74 -5.24 -0.15 -9.40
N VAL A 75 -5.93 -1.27 -9.32
CA VAL A 75 -6.22 -1.98 -8.07
C VAL A 75 -5.65 -3.38 -8.12
N TYR A 76 -5.22 -3.90 -6.99
CA TYR A 76 -4.82 -5.29 -6.83
C TYR A 76 -5.90 -6.08 -6.09
N THR A 77 -6.24 -7.25 -6.60
CA THR A 77 -7.17 -8.17 -5.93
C THR A 77 -6.74 -9.62 -6.09
N THR A 78 -6.95 -10.41 -5.03
CA THR A 78 -6.86 -11.88 -5.08
C THR A 78 -8.19 -12.52 -5.46
N ARG A 79 -9.27 -11.72 -5.59
CA ARG A 79 -10.63 -12.14 -5.85
C ARG A 79 -11.21 -11.46 -7.11
N PRO A 80 -10.59 -11.66 -8.30
CA PRO A 80 -11.15 -11.12 -9.55
C PRO A 80 -12.53 -11.71 -9.89
N ASP A 81 -12.89 -12.87 -9.35
CA ASP A 81 -14.23 -13.48 -9.42
C ASP A 81 -15.36 -12.58 -8.89
N THR A 82 -15.02 -11.63 -7.99
CA THR A 82 -16.00 -10.67 -7.44
C THR A 82 -16.15 -9.38 -8.28
N LEU A 83 -15.36 -9.19 -9.35
CA LEU A 83 -15.27 -7.94 -10.10
C LEU A 83 -16.60 -7.42 -10.65
N PHE A 84 -17.51 -8.33 -11.07
CA PHE A 84 -18.85 -7.96 -11.52
C PHE A 84 -19.72 -7.36 -10.40
N GLY A 85 -19.38 -7.64 -9.14
CA GLY A 85 -20.03 -7.12 -7.94
C GLY A 85 -19.40 -5.82 -7.41
N ALA A 86 -18.41 -5.24 -8.08
CA ALA A 86 -17.83 -3.97 -7.69
C ALA A 86 -18.85 -2.84 -7.92
N THR A 87 -19.23 -2.16 -6.84
CA THR A 87 -20.26 -1.11 -6.86
C THR A 87 -19.73 0.27 -6.51
N TYR A 88 -18.52 0.37 -6.01
CA TYR A 88 -17.80 1.64 -5.82
C TYR A 88 -16.29 1.38 -5.77
N MET A 89 -15.50 2.44 -5.91
CA MET A 89 -14.07 2.42 -5.64
C MET A 89 -13.76 3.24 -4.41
N ALA A 90 -12.77 2.82 -3.64
CA ALA A 90 -12.30 3.59 -2.50
C ALA A 90 -10.80 3.88 -2.63
N LEU A 91 -10.42 5.13 -2.38
CA LEU A 91 -9.05 5.64 -2.42
C LEU A 91 -8.57 6.00 -1.02
N ALA A 92 -7.27 5.80 -0.78
CA ALA A 92 -6.60 6.31 0.41
C ALA A 92 -6.68 7.85 0.44
N PRO A 93 -6.82 8.49 1.61
CA PRO A 93 -6.88 9.95 1.73
C PRO A 93 -5.67 10.66 1.12
N GLU A 94 -4.51 10.01 1.09
CA GLU A 94 -3.25 10.52 0.55
C GLU A 94 -3.10 10.28 -0.97
N HIS A 95 -4.08 9.64 -1.62
CA HIS A 95 -3.98 9.31 -3.04
C HIS A 95 -3.85 10.57 -3.91
N PRO A 96 -2.92 10.60 -4.91
CA PRO A 96 -2.63 11.79 -5.73
C PRO A 96 -3.86 12.39 -6.44
N LEU A 97 -4.84 11.58 -6.79
CA LEU A 97 -6.10 12.00 -7.40
C LEU A 97 -6.92 12.95 -6.50
N ILE A 98 -6.76 12.84 -5.17
CA ILE A 98 -7.63 13.54 -4.22
C ILE A 98 -7.17 14.99 -3.97
N GLN A 99 -5.86 15.24 -3.95
CA GLN A 99 -5.33 16.56 -3.62
C GLN A 99 -5.88 17.69 -4.51
N PRO A 100 -5.92 17.57 -5.85
CA PRO A 100 -6.49 18.59 -6.72
C PRO A 100 -8.01 18.81 -6.52
N LEU A 101 -8.70 17.78 -6.03
CA LEU A 101 -10.14 17.87 -5.73
C LEU A 101 -10.37 18.58 -4.40
N ALA A 102 -9.54 18.33 -3.40
CA ALA A 102 -9.60 18.98 -2.09
C ALA A 102 -9.41 20.51 -2.18
N GLU A 103 -8.53 20.98 -3.06
CA GLU A 103 -8.32 22.40 -3.32
C GLU A 103 -9.61 23.12 -3.82
N LYS A 104 -10.46 22.36 -4.53
CA LYS A 104 -11.70 22.88 -5.14
C LYS A 104 -12.96 22.57 -4.32
N ASN A 105 -12.89 21.61 -3.40
CA ASN A 105 -14.03 21.14 -2.61
C ASN A 105 -13.71 21.17 -1.12
N LYS A 106 -14.32 22.12 -0.40
CA LYS A 106 -14.13 22.32 1.05
C LYS A 106 -14.54 21.13 1.90
N GLU A 107 -15.51 20.34 1.47
CA GLU A 107 -15.96 19.15 2.20
C GLU A 107 -14.90 18.04 2.12
N VAL A 108 -14.30 17.85 0.93
CA VAL A 108 -13.19 16.91 0.74
C VAL A 108 -12.00 17.35 1.58
N GLN A 109 -11.63 18.65 1.56
CA GLN A 109 -10.55 19.17 2.39
C GLN A 109 -10.81 18.95 3.89
N ALA A 110 -11.99 19.25 4.38
CA ALA A 110 -12.36 19.04 5.79
C ALA A 110 -12.30 17.54 6.19
N PHE A 111 -12.69 16.64 5.28
CA PHE A 111 -12.54 15.21 5.50
C PHE A 111 -11.06 14.80 5.62
N LEU A 112 -10.19 15.28 4.71
CA LEU A 112 -8.76 14.99 4.76
C LEU A 112 -8.12 15.50 6.06
N ASP A 113 -8.46 16.72 6.49
CA ASP A 113 -7.94 17.30 7.74
C ASP A 113 -8.37 16.46 8.97
N LYS A 114 -9.61 15.96 8.96
CA LYS A 114 -10.12 15.08 10.02
C LYS A 114 -9.36 13.75 10.08
N VAL A 115 -9.10 13.11 8.93
CA VAL A 115 -8.47 11.77 8.90
C VAL A 115 -6.96 11.82 9.10
N LYS A 116 -6.28 12.92 8.77
CA LYS A 116 -4.85 13.12 9.06
C LYS A 116 -4.50 12.97 10.54
N LEU A 117 -5.44 13.28 11.42
CA LEU A 117 -5.25 13.22 12.87
C LEU A 117 -5.54 11.82 13.46
N GLN A 118 -6.01 10.88 12.64
CA GLN A 118 -6.38 9.55 13.11
C GLN A 118 -5.18 8.60 13.17
N ALA A 119 -5.23 7.62 14.09
CA ALA A 119 -4.21 6.59 14.21
C ALA A 119 -4.14 5.72 12.94
N VAL A 120 -2.93 5.29 12.56
CA VAL A 120 -2.63 4.71 11.25
C VAL A 120 -2.05 3.30 11.33
N SER A 121 -2.13 2.63 12.48
CA SER A 121 -1.78 1.22 12.58
C SER A 121 -2.92 0.36 12.00
N GLU A 122 -2.57 -0.75 11.32
CA GLU A 122 -3.56 -1.71 10.80
C GLU A 122 -4.56 -2.13 11.87
N GLU A 123 -4.08 -2.40 13.09
CA GLU A 123 -4.91 -2.79 14.23
C GLU A 123 -5.88 -1.69 14.69
N ALA A 124 -5.48 -0.42 14.60
CA ALA A 124 -6.34 0.71 14.91
C ALA A 124 -7.41 0.92 13.81
N LEU A 125 -7.04 0.71 12.55
CA LEU A 125 -7.94 0.82 11.41
C LEU A 125 -9.03 -0.27 11.41
N GLU A 126 -8.73 -1.49 11.87
CA GLU A 126 -9.72 -2.55 11.99
C GLU A 126 -10.85 -2.18 12.97
N LYS A 127 -10.48 -1.55 14.10
CA LYS A 127 -11.39 -1.17 15.18
C LYS A 127 -12.10 0.17 14.96
N MET A 128 -11.62 0.97 14.03
CA MET A 128 -12.12 2.31 13.76
C MET A 128 -13.41 2.31 12.94
N GLU A 129 -14.28 3.27 13.21
CA GLU A 129 -15.44 3.51 12.36
C GLU A 129 -15.00 3.87 10.93
N LYS A 130 -15.50 3.10 9.94
CA LYS A 130 -15.25 3.35 8.52
C LYS A 130 -16.03 4.58 8.08
N VAL A 131 -15.31 5.60 7.64
CA VAL A 131 -15.90 6.84 7.13
C VAL A 131 -15.27 7.21 5.79
N GLY A 132 -16.04 7.87 4.95
CA GLY A 132 -15.58 8.33 3.63
C GLY A 132 -16.41 9.48 3.10
N ILE A 133 -15.95 10.03 1.98
CA ILE A 133 -16.61 11.09 1.25
C ILE A 133 -16.63 10.79 -0.25
N PRO A 134 -17.74 11.01 -0.97
CA PRO A 134 -17.76 10.86 -2.42
C PRO A 134 -16.92 11.98 -3.07
N LEU A 135 -16.14 11.60 -4.09
CA LEU A 135 -15.27 12.55 -4.78
C LEU A 135 -15.93 13.25 -5.97
N GLY A 136 -17.17 12.86 -6.32
CA GLY A 136 -17.85 13.36 -7.50
C GLY A 136 -17.28 12.84 -8.82
N LEU A 137 -16.44 11.80 -8.74
CA LEU A 137 -15.86 11.10 -9.88
C LEU A 137 -16.45 9.69 -10.00
N GLU A 138 -16.38 9.14 -11.19
CA GLU A 138 -16.76 7.76 -11.50
C GLU A 138 -15.62 7.03 -12.20
N ALA A 139 -15.53 5.72 -12.01
CA ALA A 139 -14.64 4.84 -12.74
C ALA A 139 -15.45 3.82 -13.55
N ILE A 140 -14.88 3.36 -14.66
CA ILE A 140 -15.48 2.35 -15.52
C ILE A 140 -14.96 0.98 -15.08
N ASN A 141 -15.89 0.10 -14.67
CA ASN A 141 -15.55 -1.30 -14.40
C ASN A 141 -15.15 -1.98 -15.73
N PRO A 142 -13.88 -2.48 -15.84
CA PRO A 142 -13.35 -2.93 -17.11
C PRO A 142 -14.01 -4.17 -17.69
N ILE A 143 -14.66 -5.00 -16.84
CA ILE A 143 -15.26 -6.29 -17.27
C ILE A 143 -16.68 -6.14 -17.79
N ASN A 144 -17.45 -5.17 -17.28
CA ASN A 144 -18.87 -5.00 -17.62
C ASN A 144 -19.25 -3.60 -18.14
N GLY A 145 -18.32 -2.63 -18.12
CA GLY A 145 -18.54 -1.27 -18.57
C GLY A 145 -19.37 -0.38 -17.63
N ASN A 146 -19.76 -0.87 -16.48
CA ASN A 146 -20.57 -0.10 -15.52
C ASN A 146 -19.75 1.04 -14.93
N LYS A 147 -20.38 2.20 -14.77
CA LYS A 147 -19.82 3.33 -14.04
C LYS A 147 -20.08 3.17 -12.55
N ILE A 148 -19.04 3.28 -11.75
CA ILE A 148 -19.08 3.16 -10.30
C ILE A 148 -18.47 4.40 -9.64
N PRO A 149 -19.07 4.92 -8.53
CA PRO A 149 -18.57 6.13 -7.90
C PRO A 149 -17.24 5.91 -7.18
N ILE A 150 -16.42 6.95 -7.14
CA ILE A 150 -15.13 6.97 -6.44
C ILE A 150 -15.28 7.72 -5.13
N TRP A 151 -14.79 7.12 -4.04
CA TRP A 151 -14.82 7.65 -2.69
C TRP A 151 -13.41 7.80 -2.12
N ALA A 152 -13.19 8.78 -1.25
CA ALA A 152 -12.07 8.75 -0.33
C ALA A 152 -12.52 8.07 0.97
N ALA A 153 -11.73 7.14 1.51
CA ALA A 153 -12.11 6.38 2.70
C ALA A 153 -10.93 6.22 3.67
N ASN A 154 -11.21 6.36 4.98
CA ASN A 154 -10.18 6.37 6.02
C ASN A 154 -9.53 5.01 6.31
N PHE A 155 -10.09 3.92 5.79
CA PHE A 155 -9.59 2.56 6.00
C PHE A 155 -8.72 2.03 4.85
N ILE A 156 -8.49 2.85 3.83
CA ILE A 156 -7.58 2.53 2.72
C ILE A 156 -6.21 3.14 3.00
N LEU A 157 -5.16 2.34 2.80
CA LEU A 157 -3.77 2.76 3.05
C LEU A 157 -3.00 2.91 1.74
N MET A 158 -2.31 4.04 1.56
CA MET A 158 -1.35 4.22 0.45
C MET A 158 -0.20 3.23 0.49
N SER A 159 0.17 2.77 1.69
CA SER A 159 1.28 1.83 1.88
C SER A 159 0.94 0.38 1.52
N TYR A 160 -0.30 0.08 1.16
CA TYR A 160 -0.74 -1.25 0.75
C TYR A 160 -1.33 -1.20 -0.66
N GLY A 161 -0.67 -1.88 -1.60
CA GLY A 161 -1.04 -1.84 -3.01
C GLY A 161 -0.84 -0.44 -3.64
N THR A 162 -1.82 0.00 -4.40
CA THR A 162 -1.81 1.27 -5.14
C THR A 162 -2.49 2.43 -4.39
N GLY A 163 -2.98 2.21 -3.16
CA GLY A 163 -3.83 3.16 -2.46
C GLY A 163 -5.24 3.28 -3.03
N ALA A 164 -5.63 2.36 -3.91
CA ALA A 164 -6.96 2.24 -4.49
C ALA A 164 -7.47 0.81 -4.36
N ILE A 165 -8.75 0.64 -4.07
CA ILE A 165 -9.42 -0.67 -4.07
C ILE A 165 -10.71 -0.61 -4.88
N MET A 166 -11.06 -1.70 -5.52
CA MET A 166 -12.43 -1.98 -5.93
C MET A 166 -13.20 -2.51 -4.73
N SER A 167 -14.37 -2.00 -4.46
CA SER A 167 -15.19 -2.42 -3.34
C SER A 167 -16.33 -3.31 -3.79
N VAL A 168 -16.45 -4.46 -3.11
CA VAL A 168 -17.38 -5.53 -3.46
C VAL A 168 -18.30 -5.86 -2.26
N PRO A 169 -19.27 -5.02 -1.94
CA PRO A 169 -20.04 -5.10 -0.71
C PRO A 169 -20.72 -6.44 -0.45
N ALA A 170 -21.11 -7.16 -1.49
CA ALA A 170 -21.71 -8.47 -1.33
C ALA A 170 -20.71 -9.55 -0.86
N HIS A 171 -19.39 -9.30 -0.99
CA HIS A 171 -18.34 -10.33 -0.80
C HIS A 171 -17.17 -9.89 0.11
N ASP A 172 -17.18 -8.67 0.62
CA ASP A 172 -16.27 -8.16 1.66
C ASP A 172 -17.08 -7.47 2.76
N GLN A 173 -16.91 -7.91 4.01
CA GLN A 173 -17.72 -7.39 5.13
C GLN A 173 -17.41 -5.92 5.43
N ARG A 174 -16.19 -5.43 5.21
CA ARG A 174 -15.82 -4.02 5.42
C ARG A 174 -16.51 -3.14 4.39
N ASP A 175 -16.52 -3.59 3.14
CA ASP A 175 -17.21 -2.92 2.04
C ASP A 175 -18.73 -2.94 2.25
N TYR A 176 -19.27 -4.05 2.78
CA TYR A 176 -20.68 -4.20 3.12
C TYR A 176 -21.10 -3.17 4.16
N ASP A 177 -20.38 -3.07 5.28
CA ASP A 177 -20.67 -2.14 6.37
C ASP A 177 -20.65 -0.69 5.88
N PHE A 178 -19.66 -0.37 5.05
CA PHE A 178 -19.55 0.94 4.41
C PHE A 178 -20.72 1.20 3.45
N ALA A 179 -21.04 0.26 2.58
CA ALA A 179 -22.15 0.37 1.62
C ALA A 179 -23.49 0.53 2.33
N LYS A 180 -23.75 -0.21 3.41
CA LYS A 180 -24.96 -0.05 4.23
C LYS A 180 -25.06 1.34 4.84
N LYS A 181 -23.94 1.86 5.39
CA LYS A 181 -23.88 3.19 6.00
C LYS A 181 -24.18 4.30 4.99
N TYR A 182 -23.60 4.23 3.81
CA TYR A 182 -23.73 5.25 2.77
C TYR A 182 -24.80 4.94 1.72
N LYS A 183 -25.57 3.87 1.91
CA LYS A 183 -26.66 3.42 1.01
C LYS A 183 -26.19 3.19 -0.43
N LEU A 184 -25.00 2.61 -0.56
CA LEU A 184 -24.45 2.20 -1.84
C LEU A 184 -25.05 0.84 -2.26
N PRO A 185 -25.08 0.52 -3.56
CA PRO A 185 -25.58 -0.75 -4.04
C PRO A 185 -24.78 -1.94 -3.49
N ILE A 186 -25.46 -3.04 -3.21
CA ILE A 186 -24.87 -4.33 -2.84
C ILE A 186 -25.29 -5.31 -3.93
N GLN A 187 -24.34 -5.77 -4.75
CA GLN A 187 -24.57 -6.63 -5.91
C GLN A 187 -23.98 -8.02 -5.67
N PRO A 188 -24.82 -9.04 -5.36
CA PRO A 188 -24.34 -10.40 -5.24
C PRO A 188 -23.90 -10.98 -6.59
N VAL A 189 -22.70 -11.56 -6.60
CA VAL A 189 -22.14 -12.25 -7.78
C VAL A 189 -21.59 -13.63 -7.45
N ILE A 190 -21.61 -14.04 -6.18
CA ILE A 190 -21.23 -15.38 -5.74
C ILE A 190 -22.25 -15.86 -4.73
N VAL A 191 -22.67 -17.10 -4.85
CA VAL A 191 -23.58 -17.78 -3.93
C VAL A 191 -22.99 -19.10 -3.43
N PRO A 192 -23.44 -19.63 -2.27
CA PRO A 192 -22.97 -20.92 -1.76
C PRO A 192 -23.08 -22.04 -2.78
N ASN A 193 -22.06 -22.92 -2.90
CA ASN A 193 -22.11 -24.12 -3.78
C ASN A 193 -23.00 -25.24 -3.27
N LYS A 194 -23.45 -25.16 -1.99
CA LYS A 194 -24.22 -26.26 -1.40
C LYS A 194 -25.72 -26.12 -1.70
N PRO A 195 -26.36 -27.13 -2.29
CA PRO A 195 -27.82 -27.12 -2.50
C PRO A 195 -28.59 -26.89 -1.17
N GLY A 196 -29.53 -25.94 -1.18
CA GLY A 196 -30.34 -25.61 0.00
C GLY A 196 -29.67 -24.72 1.05
N LEU A 197 -28.43 -24.25 0.80
CA LEU A 197 -27.80 -23.22 1.61
C LEU A 197 -27.98 -21.88 0.89
N GLU A 198 -28.85 -21.02 1.43
CA GLU A 198 -29.01 -19.65 0.96
C GLU A 198 -28.28 -18.69 1.90
N HIS A 199 -27.80 -17.58 1.36
CA HIS A 199 -27.20 -16.51 2.13
C HIS A 199 -28.05 -15.24 2.04
N ASP A 200 -28.35 -14.62 3.19
CA ASP A 200 -29.10 -13.36 3.22
C ASP A 200 -28.16 -12.16 3.11
N PHE A 201 -28.04 -11.61 1.92
CA PHE A 201 -27.26 -10.41 1.63
C PHE A 201 -27.84 -9.13 2.27
N ASN A 202 -29.00 -9.18 2.91
CA ASN A 202 -29.48 -8.05 3.70
C ASN A 202 -28.84 -7.99 5.10
N GLU A 203 -28.33 -9.11 5.60
CA GLU A 203 -27.73 -9.23 6.92
C GLU A 203 -26.20 -9.07 6.90
N SER A 204 -25.51 -9.70 5.93
CA SER A 204 -24.05 -9.70 5.86
C SER A 204 -23.51 -9.97 4.46
N ALA A 205 -22.20 -9.78 4.27
CA ALA A 205 -21.51 -10.20 3.07
C ALA A 205 -21.28 -11.73 3.06
N PHE A 206 -21.29 -12.32 1.87
CA PHE A 206 -20.84 -13.70 1.65
C PHE A 206 -19.38 -13.70 1.21
N THR A 207 -18.47 -13.99 2.13
CA THR A 207 -17.01 -13.85 1.92
C THR A 207 -16.33 -15.13 1.45
N GLN A 208 -17.05 -16.25 1.38
CA GLN A 208 -16.51 -17.55 0.98
C GLN A 208 -16.46 -17.68 -0.56
N LEU A 209 -15.73 -18.69 -1.02
CA LEU A 209 -15.81 -19.14 -2.40
C LEU A 209 -17.16 -19.82 -2.65
N GLY A 210 -17.61 -19.78 -3.90
CA GLY A 210 -18.93 -20.32 -4.25
C GLY A 210 -19.13 -20.39 -5.76
N THR A 211 -20.38 -20.37 -6.21
CA THR A 211 -20.75 -20.37 -7.63
C THR A 211 -21.07 -18.96 -8.10
N LEU A 212 -20.56 -18.58 -9.25
CA LEU A 212 -20.80 -17.26 -9.83
C LEU A 212 -22.22 -17.14 -10.36
N ILE A 213 -22.82 -15.97 -10.12
CA ILE A 213 -24.09 -15.48 -10.66
C ILE A 213 -23.93 -14.02 -11.09
N ASN A 214 -24.78 -13.50 -11.95
CA ASN A 214 -24.75 -12.10 -12.42
C ASN A 214 -23.39 -11.68 -13.01
N SER A 215 -22.63 -12.62 -13.54
CA SER A 215 -21.26 -12.47 -14.04
C SER A 215 -21.15 -12.81 -15.53
N ASN A 216 -22.24 -12.65 -16.29
CA ASN A 216 -22.33 -12.88 -17.73
C ASN A 216 -21.89 -14.33 -18.13
N LYS A 217 -20.92 -14.44 -19.03
CA LYS A 217 -20.40 -15.73 -19.52
C LYS A 217 -19.74 -16.60 -18.44
N PHE A 218 -19.49 -16.06 -17.26
CA PHE A 218 -18.88 -16.76 -16.13
C PHE A 218 -19.92 -17.29 -15.13
N ASP A 219 -21.24 -17.06 -15.39
CA ASP A 219 -22.30 -17.59 -14.55
C ASP A 219 -22.25 -19.12 -14.48
N GLY A 220 -22.40 -19.65 -13.27
CA GLY A 220 -22.33 -21.08 -12.99
C GLY A 220 -20.94 -21.65 -12.80
N MET A 221 -19.87 -20.87 -13.03
CA MET A 221 -18.51 -21.29 -12.71
C MET A 221 -18.26 -21.33 -11.19
N ASP A 222 -17.39 -22.23 -10.76
CA ASP A 222 -16.84 -22.17 -9.40
C ASP A 222 -15.88 -20.97 -9.28
N SER A 223 -15.77 -20.39 -8.08
CA SER A 223 -14.93 -19.23 -7.83
C SER A 223 -13.45 -19.46 -8.19
N GLU A 224 -12.90 -20.65 -7.94
CA GLU A 224 -11.50 -20.96 -8.25
C GLU A 224 -11.26 -20.95 -9.77
N GLU A 225 -12.15 -21.56 -10.54
CA GLU A 225 -12.10 -21.53 -12.00
C GLU A 225 -12.32 -20.10 -12.54
N ALA A 226 -13.24 -19.36 -11.94
CA ALA A 226 -13.56 -18.00 -12.36
C ALA A 226 -12.42 -17.00 -12.09
N ILE A 227 -11.66 -17.15 -11.00
CA ILE A 227 -10.45 -16.35 -10.69
C ILE A 227 -9.47 -16.44 -11.87
N GLU A 228 -9.19 -17.66 -12.33
CA GLU A 228 -8.26 -17.89 -13.43
C GLU A 228 -8.83 -17.39 -14.78
N ALA A 229 -10.10 -17.68 -15.05
CA ALA A 229 -10.75 -17.30 -16.30
C ALA A 229 -10.90 -15.77 -16.46
N ILE A 230 -11.34 -15.08 -15.40
CA ILE A 230 -11.49 -13.62 -15.41
C ILE A 230 -10.13 -12.94 -15.47
N GLY A 231 -9.13 -13.45 -14.73
CA GLY A 231 -7.76 -12.93 -14.82
C GLY A 231 -7.20 -13.02 -16.24
N SER A 232 -7.36 -14.14 -16.90
CA SER A 232 -6.94 -14.35 -18.30
C SER A 232 -7.70 -13.46 -19.29
N GLU A 233 -9.00 -13.25 -19.08
CA GLU A 233 -9.81 -12.33 -19.89
C GLU A 233 -9.32 -10.88 -19.79
N LEU A 234 -9.00 -10.43 -18.57
CA LEU A 234 -8.48 -9.08 -18.33
C LEU A 234 -7.11 -8.88 -18.99
N GLU A 235 -6.24 -9.89 -18.96
CA GLU A 235 -4.94 -9.85 -19.66
C GLU A 235 -5.13 -9.77 -21.19
N GLN A 236 -6.02 -10.58 -21.76
CA GLN A 236 -6.30 -10.55 -23.21
C GLN A 236 -6.88 -9.20 -23.68
N GLN A 237 -7.62 -8.51 -22.80
CA GLN A 237 -8.18 -7.20 -23.09
C GLN A 237 -7.22 -6.05 -22.75
N GLU A 238 -6.01 -6.32 -22.30
CA GLU A 238 -5.03 -5.33 -21.80
C GLU A 238 -5.59 -4.43 -20.67
N LYS A 239 -6.54 -4.97 -19.88
CA LYS A 239 -7.21 -4.29 -18.75
C LYS A 239 -6.77 -4.80 -17.40
N GLY A 240 -5.87 -5.76 -17.35
CA GLY A 240 -5.31 -6.31 -16.14
C GLY A 240 -4.10 -7.16 -16.39
N LYS A 241 -3.42 -7.53 -15.31
CA LYS A 241 -2.21 -8.35 -15.32
C LYS A 241 -2.20 -9.24 -14.10
N LYS A 242 -1.93 -10.54 -14.29
CA LYS A 242 -1.66 -11.45 -13.18
C LYS A 242 -0.32 -11.10 -12.55
N VAL A 243 -0.28 -10.95 -11.23
CA VAL A 243 0.91 -10.55 -10.48
C VAL A 243 1.01 -11.31 -9.17
N ILE A 244 2.23 -11.46 -8.70
CA ILE A 244 2.53 -11.98 -7.37
C ILE A 244 2.94 -10.81 -6.50
N ASN A 245 2.27 -10.65 -5.37
CA ASN A 245 2.59 -9.63 -4.39
C ASN A 245 3.02 -10.27 -3.07
N TYR A 246 3.85 -9.55 -2.32
CA TYR A 246 4.34 -9.96 -1.00
C TYR A 246 3.91 -8.94 0.05
N ARG A 247 3.57 -9.45 1.24
CA ARG A 247 3.32 -8.61 2.41
C ARG A 247 4.62 -8.07 3.00
N LEU A 248 5.71 -8.84 2.86
CA LEU A 248 7.06 -8.42 3.25
C LEU A 248 7.41 -7.12 2.53
N ARG A 249 8.02 -6.20 3.24
CA ARG A 249 8.50 -4.93 2.69
C ARG A 249 10.01 -4.85 2.82
N ASP A 250 10.62 -4.04 1.98
CA ASP A 250 12.04 -3.74 2.06
C ASP A 250 12.42 -3.23 3.44
N TRP A 251 13.60 -3.58 3.88
CA TRP A 251 14.09 -3.25 5.21
C TRP A 251 14.64 -1.82 5.23
N LEU A 252 13.94 -0.91 5.91
CA LEU A 252 14.38 0.45 6.16
C LEU A 252 15.62 0.45 7.08
N ILE A 253 16.75 0.87 6.54
CA ILE A 253 18.01 0.97 7.28
C ILE A 253 18.34 2.42 7.72
N SER A 254 17.82 3.42 7.02
CA SER A 254 18.05 4.84 7.35
C SER A 254 17.65 5.21 8.77
N ARG A 255 18.56 5.86 9.49
CA ARG A 255 18.28 6.50 10.78
C ARG A 255 18.84 7.91 10.78
N GLN A 256 18.04 8.88 11.19
CA GLN A 256 18.47 10.28 11.35
C GLN A 256 19.00 10.48 12.76
N ARG A 257 20.09 9.76 13.08
CA ARG A 257 20.75 9.78 14.38
C ARG A 257 22.26 9.97 14.19
N TYR A 258 22.94 10.43 15.22
CA TYR A 258 24.41 10.43 15.23
C TYR A 258 24.96 9.00 15.35
N TRP A 259 24.32 8.20 16.20
CA TRP A 259 24.70 6.81 16.43
C TRP A 259 24.22 5.88 15.32
N GLY A 260 25.14 5.14 14.76
CA GLY A 260 24.87 4.10 13.77
C GLY A 260 26.07 3.84 12.89
N ALA A 261 25.91 3.02 11.86
CA ALA A 261 26.87 2.81 10.80
C ALA A 261 26.55 3.79 9.67
N PRO A 262 27.43 4.78 9.38
CA PRO A 262 27.20 5.71 8.27
C PRO A 262 26.96 4.93 6.96
N ILE A 263 25.95 5.35 6.21
CA ILE A 263 25.65 4.74 4.91
C ILE A 263 26.67 5.28 3.89
N PRO A 264 27.51 4.41 3.28
CA PRO A 264 28.65 4.83 2.48
C PRO A 264 28.22 5.22 1.06
N MET A 265 27.39 6.24 0.94
CA MET A 265 26.86 6.73 -0.33
C MET A 265 27.16 8.21 -0.50
N LEU A 266 27.40 8.60 -1.74
CA LEU A 266 27.69 9.96 -2.18
C LEU A 266 26.64 10.41 -3.19
N THR A 267 26.37 11.72 -3.22
CA THR A 267 25.50 12.35 -4.22
C THR A 267 26.29 13.48 -4.93
N ASP A 268 26.22 13.51 -6.24
CA ASP A 268 26.83 14.57 -7.04
C ASP A 268 25.93 15.84 -7.16
N GLU A 269 26.42 16.84 -7.89
CA GLU A 269 25.68 18.09 -8.13
C GLU A 269 24.40 17.92 -8.99
N ASN A 270 24.30 16.81 -9.74
CA ASN A 270 23.13 16.47 -10.55
C ASN A 270 22.08 15.68 -9.76
N GLY A 271 22.42 15.21 -8.56
CA GLY A 271 21.59 14.36 -7.73
C GLY A 271 21.77 12.85 -8.00
N ASP A 272 22.80 12.48 -8.79
CA ASP A 272 23.14 11.07 -9.02
C ASP A 272 23.84 10.48 -7.78
N ILE A 273 23.44 9.24 -7.43
CA ILE A 273 23.89 8.58 -6.21
C ILE A 273 24.81 7.42 -6.56
N PHE A 274 25.95 7.34 -5.87
CA PHE A 274 26.92 6.27 -6.06
C PHE A 274 27.63 5.90 -4.74
N PRO A 275 28.23 4.71 -4.63
CA PRO A 275 28.90 4.28 -3.42
C PRO A 275 30.20 5.06 -3.16
N GLU A 276 30.55 5.21 -1.88
CA GLU A 276 31.89 5.66 -1.48
C GLU A 276 32.95 4.66 -1.99
N ARG A 277 34.15 5.13 -2.27
CA ARG A 277 35.25 4.30 -2.74
C ARG A 277 35.76 3.36 -1.64
N ASP A 278 36.20 2.17 -2.02
CA ASP A 278 36.70 1.16 -1.07
C ASP A 278 37.84 1.66 -0.21
N GLU A 279 38.75 2.51 -0.79
CA GLU A 279 39.85 3.08 -0.06
C GLU A 279 39.46 4.09 1.03
N ASN A 280 38.27 4.64 0.97
CA ASN A 280 37.70 5.57 1.95
C ASN A 280 36.81 4.88 3.00
N LEU A 281 36.75 3.56 2.98
CA LEU A 281 35.97 2.79 3.94
C LEU A 281 36.86 2.31 5.11
N PRO A 282 36.30 2.24 6.32
CA PRO A 282 34.92 2.63 6.71
C PRO A 282 34.73 4.14 6.79
N VAL A 283 33.50 4.61 6.53
CA VAL A 283 33.14 6.00 6.83
C VAL A 283 33.05 6.18 8.33
N GLU A 284 33.96 6.96 8.91
CA GLU A 284 34.03 7.17 10.36
C GLU A 284 33.15 8.34 10.80
N LEU A 285 32.47 8.17 11.94
CA LEU A 285 31.73 9.26 12.57
C LEU A 285 32.69 10.27 13.22
N PRO A 286 32.45 11.60 13.12
CA PRO A 286 33.27 12.60 13.74
C PRO A 286 33.19 12.52 15.27
N GLU A 287 34.35 12.58 15.96
CA GLU A 287 34.41 12.48 17.43
C GLU A 287 34.03 13.79 18.13
N ASN A 288 34.39 14.93 17.53
CA ASN A 288 34.15 16.27 18.11
C ASN A 288 32.77 16.80 17.73
N VAL A 289 31.73 16.30 18.40
CA VAL A 289 30.34 16.60 18.05
C VAL A 289 29.64 17.37 19.17
N SER A 290 28.99 18.47 18.83
CA SER A 290 28.13 19.21 19.75
C SER A 290 26.67 18.89 19.48
N PHE A 291 25.97 18.38 20.47
CA PHE A 291 24.55 18.06 20.38
C PHE A 291 23.71 19.28 20.72
N SER A 292 23.01 19.83 19.72
CA SER A 292 22.06 20.91 19.89
C SER A 292 20.71 20.51 19.30
N GLY A 293 19.69 20.35 20.16
CA GLY A 293 18.32 20.00 19.72
C GLY A 293 18.08 18.53 19.42
N VAL A 294 17.15 18.25 18.52
CA VAL A 294 16.63 16.89 18.20
C VAL A 294 17.20 16.29 16.93
N GLN A 295 17.85 17.08 16.10
CA GLN A 295 18.43 16.62 14.81
C GLN A 295 19.80 15.99 15.01
N SER A 296 20.16 15.06 14.11
CA SER A 296 21.52 14.52 14.07
C SER A 296 22.52 15.62 13.76
N PRO A 297 23.57 15.79 14.57
CA PRO A 297 24.55 16.85 14.38
C PRO A 297 25.34 16.72 13.08
N ILE A 298 25.54 15.51 12.56
CA ILE A 298 26.26 15.28 11.30
C ILE A 298 25.58 15.94 10.09
N LYS A 299 24.27 16.19 10.15
CA LYS A 299 23.52 16.91 9.10
C LYS A 299 23.93 18.37 8.93
N SER A 300 24.64 18.94 9.91
CA SER A 300 25.14 20.33 9.87
C SER A 300 26.67 20.43 9.80
N MET A 301 27.38 19.30 9.81
CA MET A 301 28.84 19.25 9.81
C MET A 301 29.36 19.20 8.37
N LYS A 302 29.77 20.35 7.86
CA LYS A 302 30.29 20.49 6.49
C LYS A 302 31.46 19.55 6.20
N GLU A 303 32.39 19.38 7.14
CA GLU A 303 33.52 18.47 7.09
C GLU A 303 33.16 16.99 6.99
N PHE A 304 31.97 16.60 7.45
CA PHE A 304 31.44 15.23 7.27
C PHE A 304 30.68 15.10 5.95
N ILE A 305 29.87 16.11 5.61
CA ILE A 305 28.99 16.09 4.44
C ILE A 305 29.80 16.17 3.14
N GLU A 306 30.81 17.06 3.07
CA GLU A 306 31.58 17.25 1.85
C GLU A 306 32.67 16.17 1.75
N SER A 307 32.60 15.35 0.71
CA SER A 307 33.66 14.42 0.30
C SER A 307 34.29 14.93 -0.99
N VAL A 308 35.61 15.13 -0.97
CA VAL A 308 36.36 15.62 -2.14
C VAL A 308 37.02 14.44 -2.83
N ASP A 309 36.72 14.25 -4.11
CA ASP A 309 37.45 13.27 -4.92
C ASP A 309 38.90 13.69 -5.11
N PRO A 310 39.87 12.88 -4.68
CA PRO A 310 41.29 13.27 -4.73
C PRO A 310 41.86 13.32 -6.18
N ILE A 311 41.14 12.79 -7.16
CA ILE A 311 41.53 12.71 -8.57
C ILE A 311 40.92 13.85 -9.37
N SER A 312 39.58 14.02 -9.28
CA SER A 312 38.86 15.05 -10.05
C SER A 312 38.75 16.39 -9.34
N ASN A 313 39.01 16.46 -8.02
CA ASN A 313 38.70 17.58 -7.13
C ASN A 313 37.21 17.97 -7.09
N GLU A 314 36.33 17.11 -7.56
CA GLU A 314 34.90 17.31 -7.46
C GLU A 314 34.45 17.13 -6.02
N ILE A 315 33.41 17.89 -5.62
CA ILE A 315 32.82 17.81 -4.28
C ILE A 315 31.53 17.05 -4.37
N TYR A 316 31.47 15.97 -3.61
CA TYR A 316 30.27 15.15 -3.45
C TYR A 316 29.65 15.36 -2.07
N GLN A 317 28.36 15.16 -1.97
CA GLN A 317 27.66 15.18 -0.69
C GLN A 317 27.54 13.77 -0.14
N ARG A 318 28.11 13.53 1.03
CA ARG A 318 28.00 12.26 1.75
C ARG A 318 26.63 12.12 2.38
N GLU A 319 26.11 10.89 2.37
CA GLU A 319 24.92 10.54 3.11
C GLU A 319 25.08 10.79 4.61
N THR A 320 24.04 11.32 5.24
CA THR A 320 24.03 11.65 6.67
C THR A 320 23.14 10.75 7.52
N ASP A 321 22.47 9.80 6.90
CA ASP A 321 21.74 8.73 7.61
C ASP A 321 22.72 7.63 8.05
N THR A 322 22.43 7.04 9.18
CA THR A 322 23.27 6.01 9.80
C THR A 322 22.48 4.76 10.11
#